data_b2f5b572cca75f29d1b34cf984f22936
#
_entry.id   b2f5b572cca75f29d1b34cf984f22936
#
_cell.length_a   1.000
_cell.length_b   1.000
_cell.length_c   1.000
_cell.angle_alpha   90.00
_cell.angle_beta   90.00
_cell.angle_gamma   90.00
#
_symmetry.space_group_name_H-M   'P 1'
#
loop_
_entity.id
_entity.type
_entity.pdbx_description
1 polymer ?
#
loop_
_entity_poly.entity_id
_entity_poly.type
_entity_poly.pdbx_seq_one_letter_code
_entity_poly.pdbx_strand_id
1 'polypeptide(L)'
;YWAAAMRGKKRKELRRQANRLAELGPLTFRQWRSGDAIEGWIDAFLDLEARGWKGRAGSALASQSETEAWFRAILAAAAEAGRLDMRALDLGERPIALLINFVAPPGAFSFKTAFDEEYARFSPGVLLQQANLDILADARVAWVDSCAAPDHPMIDSVWRERRRLVWINAPLSGASDRWRFRALARAEKIWRLLKRAAPKPPIEQDPS
;
A
#
# COMPACT_ATOMS: atom_id res chain seq x y z
N TYR A 1 19.25 3.84 3.97
CA TYR A 1 18.42 3.73 2.77
C TYR A 1 17.93 5.10 2.31
N TRP A 2 17.15 5.82 3.12
CA TRP A 2 16.49 7.08 2.75
C TRP A 2 17.45 8.14 2.18
N ALA A 3 18.60 8.34 2.83
CA ALA A 3 19.59 9.31 2.41
C ALA A 3 20.23 8.96 1.05
N ALA A 4 20.39 7.68 0.76
CA ALA A 4 20.99 7.18 -0.49
C ALA A 4 19.96 7.08 -1.62
N ALA A 5 18.74 6.64 -1.32
CA ALA A 5 17.69 6.39 -2.32
C ALA A 5 17.03 7.67 -2.82
N MET A 6 16.88 8.70 -1.97
CA MET A 6 16.14 9.90 -2.31
C MET A 6 17.03 11.10 -2.61
N ARG A 7 16.73 11.82 -3.70
CA ARG A 7 17.44 13.06 -4.08
C ARG A 7 17.36 14.12 -2.98
N GLY A 8 18.45 14.86 -2.73
CA GLY A 8 18.52 15.88 -1.68
C GLY A 8 17.41 16.95 -1.77
N LYS A 9 17.04 17.36 -2.99
CA LYS A 9 15.92 18.31 -3.21
C LYS A 9 14.60 17.77 -2.69
N LYS A 10 14.28 16.48 -2.97
CA LYS A 10 13.05 15.85 -2.50
C LYS A 10 13.02 15.71 -0.98
N ARG A 11 14.17 15.34 -0.37
CA ARG A 11 14.28 15.27 1.11
C ARG A 11 14.04 16.62 1.78
N LYS A 12 14.61 17.70 1.22
CA LYS A 12 14.38 19.07 1.71
C LYS A 12 12.91 19.46 1.61
N GLU A 13 12.27 19.11 0.47
CA GLU A 13 10.85 19.38 0.27
C GLU A 13 9.97 18.66 1.27
N LEU A 14 10.18 17.35 1.49
CA LEU A 14 9.42 16.57 2.47
C LEU A 14 9.61 17.11 3.91
N ARG A 15 10.83 17.52 4.25
CA ARG A 15 11.08 18.16 5.55
C ARG A 15 10.29 19.47 5.69
N ARG A 16 10.28 20.28 4.63
CA ARG A 16 9.50 21.52 4.60
C ARG A 16 8.01 21.27 4.76
N GLN A 17 7.49 20.25 4.07
CA GLN A 17 6.09 19.84 4.15
C GLN A 17 5.75 19.35 5.57
N ALA A 18 6.61 18.51 6.18
CA ALA A 18 6.42 18.06 7.55
C ALA A 18 6.41 19.20 8.55
N ASN A 19 7.36 20.17 8.42
CA ASN A 19 7.38 21.35 9.30
C ASN A 19 6.11 22.20 9.18
N ARG A 20 5.64 22.45 7.95
CA ARG A 20 4.39 23.19 7.72
C ARG A 20 3.15 22.45 8.21
N LEU A 21 3.15 21.12 8.13
CA LEU A 21 2.07 20.32 8.68
C LEU A 21 2.07 20.42 10.22
N ALA A 22 3.25 20.44 10.83
CA ALA A 22 3.42 20.59 12.28
C ALA A 22 2.99 21.98 12.80
N GLU A 23 2.92 23.02 11.94
CA GLU A 23 2.36 24.32 12.29
C GLU A 23 0.84 24.27 12.53
N LEU A 24 0.15 23.24 11.98
CA LEU A 24 -1.29 23.05 12.16
C LEU A 24 -1.64 22.28 13.45
N GLY A 25 -0.66 21.65 14.08
CA GLY A 25 -0.81 20.88 15.30
C GLY A 25 0.31 19.87 15.51
N PRO A 26 0.39 19.24 16.68
CA PRO A 26 1.44 18.26 16.97
C PRO A 26 1.32 17.05 16.02
N LEU A 27 2.47 16.67 15.41
CA LEU A 27 2.59 15.48 14.58
C LEU A 27 3.13 14.32 15.41
N THR A 28 2.42 13.20 15.37
CA THR A 28 2.82 11.98 16.08
C THR A 28 2.80 10.79 15.13
N PHE A 29 3.92 10.04 15.09
CA PHE A 29 3.95 8.74 14.45
C PHE A 29 3.64 7.66 15.49
N ARG A 30 2.61 6.85 15.22
CA ARG A 30 2.22 5.72 16.06
C ARG A 30 2.38 4.41 15.32
N GLN A 31 2.66 3.37 16.09
CA GLN A 31 2.68 1.99 15.62
C GLN A 31 1.76 1.16 16.51
N TRP A 32 0.91 0.36 15.88
CA TRP A 32 0.13 -0.64 16.59
C TRP A 32 1.06 -1.70 17.19
N ARG A 33 0.79 -2.10 18.41
CA ARG A 33 1.57 -3.13 19.12
C ARG A 33 0.65 -4.30 19.46
N SER A 34 1.22 -5.50 19.48
CA SER A 34 0.49 -6.68 19.94
C SER A 34 -0.03 -6.45 21.34
N GLY A 35 -1.36 -6.65 21.53
CA GLY A 35 -2.07 -6.34 22.76
C GLY A 35 -2.86 -5.04 22.76
N ASP A 36 -2.58 -4.11 21.81
CA ASP A 36 -3.46 -2.95 21.63
C ASP A 36 -4.77 -3.38 20.96
N ALA A 37 -5.88 -2.71 21.31
CA ALA A 37 -7.16 -2.93 20.63
C ALA A 37 -7.04 -2.61 19.14
N ILE A 38 -7.22 -3.62 18.30
CA ILE A 38 -7.04 -3.50 16.85
C ILE A 38 -8.23 -2.83 16.17
N GLU A 39 -9.42 -2.95 16.74
CA GLU A 39 -10.68 -2.48 16.17
C GLU A 39 -10.63 -0.99 15.85
N GLY A 40 -10.13 -0.18 16.80
CA GLY A 40 -9.99 1.27 16.61
C GLY A 40 -9.03 1.64 15.47
N TRP A 41 -8.00 0.83 15.20
CA TRP A 41 -7.10 1.04 14.07
C TRP A 41 -7.75 0.66 12.74
N ILE A 42 -8.54 -0.41 12.73
CA ILE A 42 -9.30 -0.85 11.56
C ILE A 42 -10.35 0.19 11.20
N ASP A 43 -11.13 0.66 12.18
CA ASP A 43 -12.17 1.67 11.98
C ASP A 43 -11.57 2.97 11.44
N ALA A 44 -10.49 3.45 12.05
CA ALA A 44 -9.79 4.64 11.59
C ALA A 44 -9.28 4.52 10.15
N PHE A 45 -8.79 3.32 9.74
CA PHE A 45 -8.36 3.07 8.36
C PHE A 45 -9.53 3.10 7.39
N LEU A 46 -10.62 2.42 7.70
CA LEU A 46 -11.83 2.35 6.87
C LEU A 46 -12.46 3.72 6.69
N ASP A 47 -12.57 4.49 7.77
CA ASP A 47 -13.06 5.86 7.75
C ASP A 47 -12.20 6.78 6.87
N LEU A 48 -10.87 6.64 7.00
CA LEU A 48 -9.94 7.47 6.25
C LEU A 48 -10.00 7.14 4.75
N GLU A 49 -10.06 5.84 4.39
CA GLU A 49 -10.19 5.40 2.99
C GLU A 49 -11.55 5.82 2.40
N ALA A 50 -12.63 5.72 3.18
CA ALA A 50 -13.99 6.07 2.74
C ALA A 50 -14.17 7.58 2.49
N ARG A 51 -13.49 8.43 3.24
CA ARG A 51 -13.51 9.90 3.03
C ARG A 51 -12.73 10.35 1.79
N GLY A 52 -11.81 9.52 1.30
CA GLY A 52 -10.98 9.83 0.13
C GLY A 52 -11.68 9.55 -1.21
N TRP A 53 -10.90 9.65 -2.30
CA TRP A 53 -11.37 9.42 -3.67
C TRP A 53 -11.99 8.02 -3.88
N LYS A 54 -11.49 7.00 -3.16
CA LYS A 54 -12.02 5.64 -3.24
C LYS A 54 -13.45 5.54 -2.73
N GLY A 55 -13.79 6.26 -1.66
CA GLY A 55 -15.17 6.34 -1.17
C GLY A 55 -16.07 7.03 -2.18
N ARG A 56 -15.62 8.15 -2.75
CA ARG A 56 -16.37 8.87 -3.81
C ARG A 56 -16.56 8.01 -5.08
N ALA A 57 -15.59 7.15 -5.39
CA ALA A 57 -15.68 6.20 -6.50
C ALA A 57 -16.42 4.89 -6.17
N GLY A 58 -16.91 4.71 -4.94
CA GLY A 58 -17.57 3.47 -4.49
C GLY A 58 -16.63 2.25 -4.43
N SER A 59 -15.30 2.48 -4.37
CA SER A 59 -14.25 1.45 -4.38
C SER A 59 -13.49 1.32 -3.06
N ALA A 60 -13.93 2.04 -2.01
CA ALA A 60 -13.39 1.87 -0.66
C ALA A 60 -13.80 0.50 -0.09
N LEU A 61 -13.01 -0.04 0.82
CA LEU A 61 -13.28 -1.33 1.47
C LEU A 61 -14.64 -1.34 2.18
N ALA A 62 -15.00 -0.24 2.83
CA ALA A 62 -16.29 -0.07 3.50
C ALA A 62 -17.47 0.17 2.54
N SER A 63 -17.26 0.24 1.22
CA SER A 63 -18.34 0.40 0.25
C SER A 63 -19.20 -0.86 0.06
N GLN A 64 -18.69 -2.01 0.51
CA GLN A 64 -19.38 -3.30 0.45
C GLN A 64 -19.14 -4.08 1.74
N SER A 65 -20.22 -4.58 2.34
CA SER A 65 -20.18 -5.29 3.64
C SER A 65 -19.24 -6.51 3.63
N GLU A 66 -19.19 -7.24 2.51
CA GLU A 66 -18.36 -8.43 2.37
C GLU A 66 -16.86 -8.08 2.33
N THR A 67 -16.49 -6.99 1.64
CA THR A 67 -15.10 -6.53 1.60
C THR A 67 -14.66 -5.96 2.94
N GLU A 68 -15.53 -5.25 3.64
CA GLU A 68 -15.26 -4.78 4.98
C GLU A 68 -15.07 -5.94 5.96
N ALA A 69 -16.00 -6.89 5.98
CA ALA A 69 -15.93 -8.07 6.84
C ALA A 69 -14.66 -8.89 6.58
N TRP A 70 -14.33 -9.11 5.30
CA TRP A 70 -13.08 -9.77 4.90
C TRP A 70 -11.85 -9.01 5.41
N PHE A 71 -11.84 -7.69 5.24
CA PHE A 71 -10.71 -6.87 5.69
C PHE A 71 -10.50 -6.92 7.19
N ARG A 72 -11.56 -6.82 7.97
CA ARG A 72 -11.51 -6.97 9.44
C ARG A 72 -10.96 -8.34 9.84
N ALA A 73 -11.47 -9.40 9.21
CA ALA A 73 -11.06 -10.77 9.51
C ALA A 73 -9.57 -11.03 9.20
N ILE A 74 -9.05 -10.55 8.06
CA ILE A 74 -7.63 -10.76 7.74
C ILE A 74 -6.68 -10.00 8.65
N LEU A 75 -7.06 -8.79 9.10
CA LEU A 75 -6.24 -8.02 10.04
C LEU A 75 -6.24 -8.65 11.43
N ALA A 76 -7.39 -9.10 11.91
CA ALA A 76 -7.49 -9.83 13.19
C ALA A 76 -6.62 -11.11 13.15
N ALA A 77 -6.78 -11.94 12.11
CA ALA A 77 -5.98 -13.15 11.95
C ALA A 77 -4.47 -12.87 11.84
N ALA A 78 -4.08 -11.79 11.15
CA ALA A 78 -2.68 -11.40 11.05
C ALA A 78 -2.12 -10.89 12.38
N ALA A 79 -2.93 -10.20 13.18
CA ALA A 79 -2.58 -9.74 14.52
C ALA A 79 -2.34 -10.93 15.46
N GLU A 80 -3.27 -11.89 15.49
CA GLU A 80 -3.15 -13.13 16.27
C GLU A 80 -1.89 -13.93 15.89
N ALA A 81 -1.59 -13.97 14.58
CA ALA A 81 -0.40 -14.66 14.07
C ALA A 81 0.93 -13.89 14.31
N GLY A 82 0.89 -12.70 14.90
CA GLY A 82 2.07 -11.83 15.06
C GLY A 82 2.68 -11.37 13.73
N ARG A 83 1.85 -11.21 12.70
CA ARG A 83 2.22 -10.87 11.32
C ARG A 83 1.68 -9.52 10.86
N LEU A 84 1.07 -8.76 11.74
CA LEU A 84 0.54 -7.43 11.43
C LEU A 84 1.48 -6.35 11.95
N ASP A 85 1.72 -5.33 11.13
CA ASP A 85 2.30 -4.06 11.52
C ASP A 85 1.42 -2.95 10.95
N MET A 86 0.86 -2.11 11.82
CA MET A 86 0.09 -0.94 11.39
C MET A 86 0.76 0.32 11.91
N ARG A 87 0.75 1.36 11.07
CA ARG A 87 1.37 2.65 11.38
C ARG A 87 0.42 3.78 11.08
N ALA A 88 0.48 4.82 11.90
CA ALA A 88 -0.31 6.03 11.74
C ALA A 88 0.57 7.27 11.82
N LEU A 89 0.18 8.30 11.08
CA LEU A 89 0.59 9.68 11.27
C LEU A 89 -0.63 10.45 11.74
N ASP A 90 -0.55 10.99 12.94
CA ASP A 90 -1.60 11.80 13.52
C ASP A 90 -1.24 13.29 13.49
N LEU A 91 -2.25 14.12 13.33
CA LEU A 91 -2.21 15.57 13.58
C LEU A 91 -3.11 15.87 14.77
N GLY A 92 -2.54 16.22 15.91
CA GLY A 92 -3.25 16.21 17.18
C GLY A 92 -3.70 14.78 17.54
N GLU A 93 -4.98 14.61 17.77
CA GLU A 93 -5.60 13.32 18.07
C GLU A 93 -6.19 12.61 16.84
N ARG A 94 -6.12 13.24 15.67
CA ARG A 94 -6.73 12.73 14.43
C ARG A 94 -5.70 12.01 13.56
N PRO A 95 -5.91 10.74 13.19
CA PRO A 95 -5.10 10.08 12.17
C PRO A 95 -5.34 10.71 10.80
N ILE A 96 -4.26 11.17 10.16
CA ILE A 96 -4.28 11.77 8.82
C ILE A 96 -3.62 10.88 7.76
N ALA A 97 -2.89 9.84 8.18
CA ALA A 97 -2.46 8.76 7.31
C ALA A 97 -2.33 7.46 8.09
N LEU A 98 -2.70 6.35 7.47
CA LEU A 98 -2.60 5.00 8.00
C LEU A 98 -1.98 4.08 6.96
N LEU A 99 -1.12 3.18 7.42
CA LEU A 99 -0.42 2.19 6.60
C LEU A 99 -0.51 0.83 7.27
N ILE A 100 -0.80 -0.19 6.47
CA ILE A 100 -0.92 -1.58 6.91
C ILE A 100 0.16 -2.40 6.21
N ASN A 101 0.96 -3.10 6.99
CA ASN A 101 1.93 -4.08 6.50
C ASN A 101 1.59 -5.47 7.01
N PHE A 102 1.86 -6.47 6.17
CA PHE A 102 1.92 -7.87 6.59
C PHE A 102 3.38 -8.33 6.66
N VAL A 103 3.75 -8.95 7.78
CA VAL A 103 5.09 -9.49 7.99
C VAL A 103 5.06 -10.99 7.70
N ALA A 104 5.79 -11.40 6.68
CA ALA A 104 5.99 -12.79 6.29
C ALA A 104 7.50 -13.04 6.11
N PRO A 105 8.22 -13.37 7.20
CA PRO A 105 9.66 -13.47 7.17
C PRO A 105 10.21 -14.31 6.01
N PRO A 106 11.30 -13.88 5.36
CA PRO A 106 12.12 -12.72 5.71
C PRO A 106 11.63 -11.39 5.13
N GLY A 107 10.40 -11.27 4.65
CA GLY A 107 9.86 -10.07 4.03
C GLY A 107 8.69 -9.45 4.76
N ALA A 108 8.42 -8.18 4.43
CA ALA A 108 7.18 -7.50 4.76
C ALA A 108 6.55 -6.92 3.49
N PHE A 109 5.24 -6.73 3.53
CA PHE A 109 4.44 -6.30 2.40
C PHE A 109 3.58 -5.11 2.83
N SER A 110 3.78 -3.95 2.22
CA SER A 110 2.94 -2.77 2.45
C SER A 110 1.63 -2.93 1.68
N PHE A 111 0.62 -3.44 2.38
CA PHE A 111 -0.65 -3.86 1.76
C PHE A 111 -1.50 -2.69 1.30
N LYS A 112 -1.76 -1.73 2.20
CA LYS A 112 -2.60 -0.56 1.91
C LYS A 112 -2.15 0.67 2.68
N THR A 113 -2.30 1.82 2.00
CA THR A 113 -2.13 3.15 2.61
C THR A 113 -3.40 3.96 2.35
N ALA A 114 -3.91 4.62 3.38
CA ALA A 114 -4.94 5.64 3.29
C ALA A 114 -4.41 6.95 3.89
N PHE A 115 -4.81 8.08 3.34
CA PHE A 115 -4.48 9.39 3.90
C PHE A 115 -5.62 10.39 3.67
N ASP A 116 -5.69 11.39 4.51
CA ASP A 116 -6.66 12.47 4.41
C ASP A 116 -6.25 13.44 3.29
N GLU A 117 -7.09 13.55 2.26
CA GLU A 117 -6.83 14.38 1.08
C GLU A 117 -6.81 15.88 1.42
N GLU A 118 -7.43 16.31 2.52
CA GLU A 118 -7.33 17.68 3.01
C GLU A 118 -5.87 18.11 3.23
N TYR A 119 -5.02 17.15 3.63
CA TYR A 119 -3.60 17.36 3.87
C TYR A 119 -2.71 16.91 2.71
N ALA A 120 -3.26 16.61 1.52
CA ALA A 120 -2.50 16.08 0.36
C ALA A 120 -1.28 16.95 0.00
N ARG A 121 -1.39 18.29 0.10
CA ARG A 121 -0.29 19.24 -0.15
C ARG A 121 0.96 19.03 0.72
N PHE A 122 0.80 18.36 1.86
CA PHE A 122 1.88 18.03 2.78
C PHE A 122 2.40 16.59 2.62
N SER A 123 1.82 15.83 1.69
CA SER A 123 2.22 14.45 1.37
C SER A 123 2.24 13.49 2.58
N PRO A 124 1.16 13.41 3.41
CA PRO A 124 1.18 12.63 4.65
C PRO A 124 1.43 11.15 4.41
N GLY A 125 0.94 10.59 3.29
CA GLY A 125 1.23 9.22 2.90
C GLY A 125 2.72 8.97 2.62
N VAL A 126 3.45 9.95 2.04
CA VAL A 126 4.90 9.85 1.82
C VAL A 126 5.66 9.98 3.13
N LEU A 127 5.24 10.87 4.02
CA LEU A 127 5.84 11.00 5.36
C LEU A 127 5.68 9.70 6.15
N LEU A 128 4.52 9.07 6.07
CA LEU A 128 4.27 7.78 6.72
C LEU A 128 5.09 6.65 6.09
N GLN A 129 5.26 6.62 4.76
CA GLN A 129 6.14 5.67 4.08
C GLN A 129 7.62 5.86 4.48
N GLN A 130 8.04 7.09 4.76
CA GLN A 130 9.38 7.34 5.31
C GLN A 130 9.53 6.72 6.70
N ALA A 131 8.57 6.94 7.60
CA ALA A 131 8.56 6.35 8.93
C ALA A 131 8.43 4.82 8.88
N ASN A 132 7.81 4.27 7.83
CA ASN A 132 7.68 2.84 7.62
C ASN A 132 9.02 2.11 7.43
N LEU A 133 10.09 2.81 7.09
CA LEU A 133 11.43 2.20 7.00
C LEU A 133 11.90 1.58 8.33
N ASP A 134 11.34 2.02 9.44
CA ASP A 134 11.61 1.45 10.76
C ASP A 134 11.19 -0.02 10.89
N ILE A 135 10.34 -0.53 9.98
CA ILE A 135 10.01 -1.96 9.93
C ILE A 135 11.25 -2.84 9.66
N LEU A 136 12.28 -2.28 9.01
CA LEU A 136 13.56 -2.96 8.77
C LEU A 136 14.41 -3.11 10.04
N ALA A 137 14.03 -2.48 11.16
CA ALA A 137 14.63 -2.73 12.47
C ALA A 137 14.14 -4.04 13.11
N ASP A 138 13.03 -4.61 12.63
CA ASP A 138 12.60 -5.95 13.01
C ASP A 138 13.56 -6.99 12.42
N ALA A 139 14.24 -7.75 13.28
CA ALA A 139 15.21 -8.76 12.85
C ALA A 139 14.62 -9.86 11.94
N ARG A 140 13.28 -10.00 11.90
CA ARG A 140 12.57 -10.91 11.01
C ARG A 140 12.44 -10.37 9.59
N VAL A 141 12.70 -9.07 9.35
CA VAL A 141 12.42 -8.38 8.09
C VAL A 141 13.73 -7.97 7.41
N ALA A 142 14.09 -8.67 6.36
CA ALA A 142 15.27 -8.36 5.54
C ALA A 142 14.94 -7.41 4.36
N TRP A 143 13.69 -7.34 3.95
CA TRP A 143 13.23 -6.49 2.84
C TRP A 143 11.73 -6.16 2.96
N VAL A 144 11.31 -5.08 2.31
CA VAL A 144 9.92 -4.65 2.25
C VAL A 144 9.50 -4.50 0.78
N ASP A 145 8.33 -5.03 0.43
CA ASP A 145 7.67 -4.83 -0.86
C ASP A 145 6.54 -3.82 -0.69
N SER A 146 6.49 -2.82 -1.54
CA SER A 146 5.43 -1.80 -1.51
C SER A 146 4.09 -2.30 -2.02
N CYS A 147 4.04 -3.46 -2.67
CA CYS A 147 2.87 -4.03 -3.37
C CYS A 147 2.22 -3.09 -4.40
N ALA A 148 2.90 -2.02 -4.78
CA ALA A 148 2.38 -1.03 -5.70
C ALA A 148 2.60 -1.44 -7.16
N ALA A 149 1.78 -0.88 -8.05
CA ALA A 149 2.02 -0.97 -9.49
C ALA A 149 3.40 -0.39 -9.85
N PRO A 150 4.05 -0.90 -10.92
CA PRO A 150 5.41 -0.49 -11.29
C PRO A 150 5.59 1.00 -11.58
N ASP A 151 4.51 1.69 -11.91
CA ASP A 151 4.45 3.11 -12.31
C ASP A 151 3.69 3.97 -11.30
N HIS A 152 3.57 3.53 -10.06
CA HIS A 152 2.84 4.27 -9.01
C HIS A 152 3.63 5.53 -8.58
N PRO A 153 3.14 6.76 -8.87
CA PRO A 153 3.94 7.99 -8.76
C PRO A 153 4.49 8.27 -7.36
N MET A 154 3.67 8.03 -6.33
CA MET A 154 4.06 8.23 -4.93
C MET A 154 5.16 7.24 -4.54
N ILE A 155 4.95 5.96 -4.83
CA ILE A 155 5.86 4.89 -4.44
C ILE A 155 7.18 4.99 -5.20
N ASP A 156 7.16 5.24 -6.51
CA ASP A 156 8.36 5.44 -7.33
C ASP A 156 9.23 6.61 -6.85
N SER A 157 8.62 7.60 -6.20
CA SER A 157 9.36 8.70 -5.62
C SER A 157 10.16 8.34 -4.37
N VAL A 158 9.79 7.25 -3.69
CA VAL A 158 10.33 6.81 -2.39
C VAL A 158 11.13 5.52 -2.51
N TRP A 159 10.58 4.52 -3.22
CA TRP A 159 11.12 3.19 -3.36
C TRP A 159 11.75 3.00 -4.73
N ARG A 160 13.06 2.89 -4.81
CA ARG A 160 13.79 2.80 -6.08
C ARG A 160 14.09 1.39 -6.52
N GLU A 161 14.30 0.50 -5.57
CA GLU A 161 14.59 -0.89 -5.86
C GLU A 161 13.37 -1.55 -6.49
N ARG A 162 13.64 -2.56 -7.30
CA ARG A 162 12.61 -3.35 -7.96
C ARG A 162 12.84 -4.82 -7.68
N ARG A 163 11.77 -5.48 -7.25
CA ARG A 163 11.75 -6.93 -7.11
C ARG A 163 11.11 -7.54 -8.34
N ARG A 164 11.77 -8.53 -8.92
CA ARG A 164 11.20 -9.26 -10.07
C ARG A 164 10.12 -10.21 -9.57
N LEU A 165 8.89 -10.01 -10.02
CA LEU A 165 7.78 -10.93 -9.82
C LEU A 165 7.50 -11.68 -11.11
N VAL A 166 7.09 -12.94 -11.00
CA VAL A 166 6.69 -13.77 -12.12
C VAL A 166 5.34 -14.41 -11.84
N TRP A 167 4.53 -14.54 -12.87
CA TRP A 167 3.31 -15.32 -12.81
C TRP A 167 3.65 -16.78 -13.07
N ILE A 168 3.19 -17.65 -12.19
CA ILE A 168 3.32 -19.09 -12.34
C ILE A 168 1.93 -19.67 -12.47
N ASN A 169 1.64 -20.28 -13.62
CA ASN A 169 0.42 -21.04 -13.84
C ASN A 169 0.76 -22.51 -13.82
N ALA A 170 0.05 -23.30 -13.02
CA ALA A 170 0.23 -24.75 -12.94
C ALA A 170 -1.11 -25.48 -13.11
N PRO A 171 -1.17 -26.60 -13.83
CA PRO A 171 -2.36 -27.44 -13.86
C PRO A 171 -2.56 -28.10 -12.50
N LEU A 172 -3.79 -28.13 -11.99
CA LEU A 172 -4.07 -28.66 -10.66
C LEU A 172 -4.23 -30.17 -10.63
N SER A 173 -4.70 -30.84 -11.70
CA SER A 173 -4.86 -32.30 -11.77
C SER A 173 -5.16 -32.81 -13.17
N GLY A 174 -4.95 -34.14 -13.39
CA GLY A 174 -5.47 -34.93 -14.49
C GLY A 174 -4.89 -34.69 -15.90
N ALA A 175 -5.05 -35.69 -16.79
CA ALA A 175 -4.60 -35.60 -18.19
C ALA A 175 -5.52 -34.65 -19.01
N SER A 176 -6.82 -34.64 -18.74
CA SER A 176 -7.80 -33.76 -19.39
C SER A 176 -7.58 -32.27 -19.07
N ASP A 177 -7.09 -31.96 -17.89
CA ASP A 177 -6.85 -30.59 -17.51
C ASP A 177 -5.54 -30.05 -18.06
N ARG A 178 -4.59 -30.90 -18.34
CA ARG A 178 -3.32 -30.50 -18.97
C ARG A 178 -3.47 -29.95 -20.38
N TRP A 179 -4.36 -30.52 -21.21
CA TRP A 179 -4.60 -29.96 -22.54
C TRP A 179 -5.38 -28.63 -22.48
N ARG A 180 -6.39 -28.54 -21.60
CA ARG A 180 -7.13 -27.25 -21.33
C ARG A 180 -6.17 -26.19 -20.84
N PHE A 181 -5.31 -26.53 -19.89
CA PHE A 181 -4.28 -25.63 -19.41
C PHE A 181 -3.37 -25.13 -20.53
N ARG A 182 -2.90 -26.02 -21.41
CA ARG A 182 -2.05 -25.66 -22.56
C ARG A 182 -2.80 -24.74 -23.54
N ALA A 183 -4.06 -25.00 -23.80
CA ALA A 183 -4.90 -24.19 -24.68
C ALA A 183 -5.10 -22.79 -24.09
N LEU A 184 -5.45 -22.69 -22.81
CA LEU A 184 -5.60 -21.41 -22.11
C LEU A 184 -4.28 -20.63 -22.04
N ALA A 185 -3.17 -21.28 -21.74
CA ALA A 185 -1.85 -20.64 -21.71
C ALA A 185 -1.43 -20.08 -23.09
N ARG A 186 -1.80 -20.78 -24.19
CA ARG A 186 -1.58 -20.28 -25.55
C ARG A 186 -2.49 -19.08 -25.85
N ALA A 187 -3.76 -19.16 -25.51
CA ALA A 187 -4.71 -18.07 -25.71
C ALA A 187 -4.28 -16.81 -24.92
N GLU A 188 -3.84 -16.98 -23.69
CA GLU A 188 -3.32 -15.88 -22.86
C GLU A 188 -2.06 -15.25 -23.47
N LYS A 189 -1.15 -16.08 -23.99
CA LYS A 189 0.07 -15.58 -24.66
C LYS A 189 -0.30 -14.74 -25.89
N ILE A 190 -1.23 -15.21 -26.72
CA ILE A 190 -1.71 -14.50 -27.90
C ILE A 190 -2.39 -13.17 -27.46
N TRP A 191 -3.26 -13.22 -26.48
CA TRP A 191 -3.95 -12.04 -25.96
C TRP A 191 -2.97 -10.98 -25.42
N ARG A 192 -1.94 -11.40 -24.67
CA ARG A 192 -0.88 -10.51 -24.19
C ARG A 192 -0.10 -9.84 -25.32
N LEU A 193 0.16 -10.57 -26.42
CA LEU A 193 0.83 -10.03 -27.60
C LEU A 193 -0.04 -8.98 -28.31
N LEU A 194 -1.34 -9.28 -28.48
CA LEU A 194 -2.32 -8.35 -29.08
C LEU A 194 -2.50 -7.08 -28.22
N LYS A 195 -2.56 -7.24 -26.90
CA LYS A 195 -2.70 -6.10 -25.98
C LYS A 195 -1.44 -5.22 -25.93
N ARG A 196 -0.25 -5.77 -26.17
CA ARG A 196 0.99 -4.99 -26.31
C ARG A 196 1.07 -4.22 -27.63
N ALA A 197 0.42 -4.72 -28.66
CA ALA A 197 0.34 -4.08 -29.97
C ALA A 197 -0.75 -3.00 -30.05
N ALA A 198 -1.69 -2.98 -29.10
CA ALA A 198 -2.72 -1.94 -29.05
C ALA A 198 -2.10 -0.60 -28.57
N PRO A 199 -2.38 0.52 -29.24
CA PRO A 199 -1.93 1.82 -28.79
C PRO A 199 -2.49 2.12 -27.40
N LYS A 200 -1.63 2.66 -26.51
CA LYS A 200 -2.09 3.13 -25.19
C LYS A 200 -3.16 4.21 -25.40
N PRO A 201 -4.31 4.14 -24.69
CA PRO A 201 -5.26 5.24 -24.71
C PRO A 201 -4.55 6.52 -24.27
N PRO A 202 -4.91 7.69 -24.82
CA PRO A 202 -4.35 8.96 -24.40
C PRO A 202 -4.57 9.13 -22.90
N ILE A 203 -3.53 9.57 -22.21
CA ILE A 203 -3.60 9.93 -20.79
C ILE A 203 -4.56 11.11 -20.72
N GLU A 204 -5.74 10.90 -20.18
CA GLU A 204 -6.65 11.97 -19.83
C GLU A 204 -5.92 12.86 -18.81
N GLN A 205 -5.51 14.03 -19.24
CA GLN A 205 -4.92 15.05 -18.38
C GLN A 205 -6.05 15.56 -17.50
N ASP A 206 -5.95 15.27 -16.20
CA ASP A 206 -6.83 15.82 -15.18
C ASP A 206 -6.79 17.36 -15.30
N PRO A 207 -7.91 18.04 -15.50
CA PRO A 207 -7.93 19.50 -15.53
C PRO A 207 -7.60 20.03 -14.15
N SER A 208 -6.54 20.80 -14.07
CA SER A 208 -6.03 21.58 -12.94
C SER A 208 -7.08 22.45 -12.26
#